data_da9daae810dd21468b39f3a6a5cae748
#
_entry.id   da9daae810dd21468b39f3a6a5cae748
#
_cell.length_a   1.000
_cell.length_b   1.000
_cell.length_c   1.000
_cell.angle_alpha   90.00
_cell.angle_beta   90.00
_cell.angle_gamma   90.00
#
_symmetry.space_group_name_H-M   'P 1'
#
loop_
_entity.id
_entity.type
_entity.pdbx_description
1 polymer ?
#
loop_
_entity_poly.entity_id
_entity_poly.type
_entity_poly.pdbx_seq_one_letter_code
_entity_poly.pdbx_strand_id
1 'polypeptide(L)'
;MNTKANMLERFSTVLRSGLVNKFSRIPTAQKFSDEFNLRSLKPITRETARKWINGLVMPEAERLLLLIKWLNLNSDYVYLNSTEVDEEKSPPNKIQRLRKIEAFARDALNFASARIAIMDKHGTIILVNEAWRAAANRTPPLHKTTALCEGANYLEVLDKVKGLEKENAKAMASDVRELLRNPGKKFVFKYPCHAPAKKHWFLAELSSFNEGKETCLIISHQEISELQFLTKI
;
A
#
# COMPACT_ATOMS: atom_id res chain seq x y z
N MET A 1 -16.59 19.96 2.91
CA MET A 1 -17.34 18.69 3.11
C MET A 1 -16.34 17.58 3.38
N ASN A 2 -16.62 16.67 4.32
CA ASN A 2 -15.63 15.74 4.86
C ASN A 2 -15.35 14.58 3.89
N THR A 3 -14.34 14.73 3.03
CA THR A 3 -13.91 13.78 1.98
C THR A 3 -13.69 12.36 2.53
N LYS A 4 -13.22 12.25 3.78
CA LYS A 4 -12.95 10.97 4.45
C LYS A 4 -14.23 10.19 4.78
N ALA A 5 -15.27 10.86 5.28
CA ALA A 5 -16.54 10.21 5.60
C ALA A 5 -17.22 9.67 4.33
N ASN A 6 -17.21 10.45 3.26
CA ASN A 6 -17.75 10.05 1.97
C ASN A 6 -17.01 8.81 1.37
N MET A 7 -15.69 8.75 1.52
CA MET A 7 -14.88 7.61 1.05
C MET A 7 -15.17 6.31 1.83
N LEU A 8 -15.35 6.41 3.16
CA LEU A 8 -15.70 5.27 4.02
C LEU A 8 -17.08 4.71 3.70
N GLU A 9 -18.05 5.58 3.47
CA GLU A 9 -19.42 5.21 3.10
C GLU A 9 -19.45 4.49 1.75
N ARG A 10 -18.77 5.03 0.76
CA ARG A 10 -18.63 4.42 -0.57
C ARG A 10 -17.96 3.07 -0.52
N PHE A 11 -16.85 2.97 0.18
CA PHE A 11 -16.17 1.69 0.38
C PHE A 11 -17.11 0.65 0.97
N SER A 12 -17.84 0.99 2.04
CA SER A 12 -18.75 0.03 2.67
C SER A 12 -19.88 -0.40 1.73
N THR A 13 -20.39 0.52 0.92
CA THR A 13 -21.43 0.23 -0.09
C THR A 13 -20.94 -0.76 -1.12
N VAL A 14 -19.76 -0.53 -1.69
CA VAL A 14 -19.13 -1.41 -2.69
C VAL A 14 -18.78 -2.76 -2.08
N LEU A 15 -18.23 -2.78 -0.86
CA LEU A 15 -17.93 -4.01 -0.15
C LEU A 15 -19.19 -4.84 0.09
N ARG A 16 -20.25 -4.22 0.58
CA ARG A 16 -21.54 -4.91 0.80
C ARG A 16 -22.11 -5.49 -0.49
N SER A 17 -22.07 -4.73 -1.58
CA SER A 17 -22.50 -5.22 -2.90
C SER A 17 -21.68 -6.44 -3.34
N GLY A 18 -20.35 -6.38 -3.24
CA GLY A 18 -19.49 -7.53 -3.55
C GLY A 18 -19.75 -8.75 -2.67
N LEU A 19 -20.01 -8.53 -1.38
CA LEU A 19 -20.38 -9.61 -0.45
C LEU A 19 -21.74 -10.23 -0.78
N VAL A 20 -22.74 -9.42 -1.13
CA VAL A 20 -24.04 -9.92 -1.59
C VAL A 20 -23.90 -10.74 -2.87
N ASN A 21 -23.13 -10.27 -3.84
CA ASN A 21 -22.87 -10.99 -5.08
C ASN A 21 -22.18 -12.33 -4.84
N LYS A 22 -21.28 -12.41 -3.86
CA LYS A 22 -20.51 -13.61 -3.54
C LYS A 22 -21.25 -14.62 -2.67
N PHE A 23 -22.03 -14.13 -1.70
CA PHE A 23 -22.67 -14.97 -0.66
C PHE A 23 -24.19 -14.94 -0.70
N SER A 24 -24.80 -14.30 -1.72
CA SER A 24 -26.25 -14.07 -1.87
C SER A 24 -26.88 -13.23 -0.75
N ARG A 25 -26.10 -12.84 0.26
CA ARG A 25 -26.45 -11.94 1.37
C ARG A 25 -25.18 -11.38 2.01
N ILE A 26 -25.29 -10.34 2.81
CA ILE A 26 -24.16 -9.88 3.63
C ILE A 26 -23.88 -10.96 4.68
N PRO A 27 -22.67 -11.57 4.70
CA PRO A 27 -22.32 -12.57 5.69
C PRO A 27 -22.14 -11.93 7.07
N THR A 28 -22.15 -12.75 8.12
CA THR A 28 -21.73 -12.28 9.45
C THR A 28 -20.27 -11.83 9.41
N ALA A 29 -19.89 -10.91 10.27
CA ALA A 29 -18.51 -10.43 10.35
C ALA A 29 -17.51 -11.58 10.64
N GLN A 30 -17.93 -12.59 11.39
CA GLN A 30 -17.13 -13.81 11.61
C GLN A 30 -16.91 -14.57 10.30
N LYS A 31 -17.97 -14.92 9.59
CA LYS A 31 -17.86 -15.64 8.31
C LYS A 31 -17.03 -14.87 7.29
N PHE A 32 -17.19 -13.54 7.25
CA PHE A 32 -16.39 -12.70 6.35
C PHE A 32 -14.90 -12.72 6.74
N SER A 33 -14.55 -12.60 8.04
CA SER A 33 -13.16 -12.67 8.48
C SER A 33 -12.53 -14.03 8.17
N ASP A 34 -13.26 -15.13 8.41
CA ASP A 34 -12.76 -16.49 8.16
C ASP A 34 -12.45 -16.68 6.66
N GLU A 35 -13.38 -16.29 5.79
CA GLU A 35 -13.20 -16.37 4.34
C GLU A 35 -12.08 -15.48 3.81
N PHE A 36 -11.93 -14.29 4.38
CA PHE A 36 -10.82 -13.39 4.05
C PHE A 36 -9.48 -14.00 4.46
N ASN A 37 -9.41 -14.56 5.66
CA ASN A 37 -8.18 -15.09 6.25
C ASN A 37 -7.66 -16.33 5.48
N LEU A 38 -8.52 -17.07 4.82
CA LEU A 38 -8.11 -18.16 3.91
C LEU A 38 -7.30 -17.65 2.70
N ARG A 39 -7.34 -16.35 2.40
CA ARG A 39 -6.75 -15.71 1.20
C ARG A 39 -5.68 -14.70 1.55
N SER A 40 -5.57 -14.31 2.81
CA SER A 40 -4.67 -13.27 3.29
C SER A 40 -3.57 -13.84 4.16
N LEU A 41 -2.34 -13.45 3.89
CA LEU A 41 -1.21 -13.75 4.78
C LEU A 41 -1.28 -12.95 6.10
N LYS A 42 -2.06 -11.87 6.13
CA LYS A 42 -2.30 -11.04 7.32
C LYS A 42 -3.76 -11.20 7.75
N PRO A 43 -4.06 -12.08 8.70
CA PRO A 43 -5.43 -12.32 9.13
C PRO A 43 -6.06 -11.07 9.74
N ILE A 44 -7.36 -10.98 9.67
CA ILE A 44 -8.17 -9.95 10.29
C ILE A 44 -9.05 -10.55 11.38
N THR A 45 -9.40 -9.73 12.37
CA THR A 45 -10.35 -10.11 13.41
C THR A 45 -11.80 -9.91 12.93
N ARG A 46 -12.74 -10.57 13.62
CA ARG A 46 -14.18 -10.33 13.45
C ARG A 46 -14.53 -8.84 13.59
N GLU A 47 -13.89 -8.14 14.54
CA GLU A 47 -14.14 -6.73 14.76
C GLU A 47 -13.64 -5.86 13.59
N THR A 48 -12.49 -6.19 13.02
CA THR A 48 -11.98 -5.54 11.80
C THR A 48 -12.95 -5.72 10.63
N ALA A 49 -13.42 -6.97 10.43
CA ALA A 49 -14.41 -7.28 9.40
C ALA A 49 -15.72 -6.47 9.60
N ARG A 50 -16.21 -6.36 10.84
CA ARG A 50 -17.38 -5.56 11.19
C ARG A 50 -17.17 -4.08 10.86
N LYS A 51 -16.00 -3.53 11.20
CA LYS A 51 -15.67 -2.11 10.92
C LYS A 51 -15.64 -1.84 9.41
N TRP A 52 -15.12 -2.75 8.62
CA TRP A 52 -15.11 -2.62 7.15
C TRP A 52 -16.50 -2.67 6.56
N ILE A 53 -17.33 -3.66 6.96
CA ILE A 53 -18.71 -3.79 6.47
C ILE A 53 -19.53 -2.52 6.80
N ASN A 54 -19.24 -1.88 7.94
CA ASN A 54 -19.97 -0.69 8.40
C ASN A 54 -19.32 0.65 7.98
N GLY A 55 -18.24 0.63 7.19
CA GLY A 55 -17.59 1.84 6.72
C GLY A 55 -16.96 2.68 7.83
N LEU A 56 -16.52 2.05 8.91
CA LEU A 56 -15.92 2.77 10.03
C LEU A 56 -14.41 2.95 9.85
N VAL A 57 -13.76 2.05 9.09
CA VAL A 57 -12.31 2.07 8.83
C VAL A 57 -12.06 1.53 7.43
N MET A 58 -11.10 2.12 6.72
CA MET A 58 -10.58 1.57 5.46
C MET A 58 -9.61 0.43 5.73
N PRO A 59 -9.60 -0.61 4.89
CA PRO A 59 -8.51 -1.57 4.85
C PRO A 59 -7.18 -0.91 4.46
N GLU A 60 -6.08 -1.46 4.93
CA GLU A 60 -4.76 -1.17 4.37
C GLU A 60 -4.71 -1.55 2.89
N ALA A 61 -3.82 -0.90 2.11
CA ALA A 61 -3.75 -1.05 0.66
C ALA A 61 -3.70 -2.51 0.18
N GLU A 62 -2.87 -3.34 0.82
CA GLU A 62 -2.72 -4.78 0.50
C GLU A 62 -4.05 -5.54 0.67
N ARG A 63 -4.73 -5.29 1.79
CA ARG A 63 -6.03 -5.92 2.10
C ARG A 63 -7.15 -5.42 1.20
N LEU A 64 -7.10 -4.15 0.83
CA LEU A 64 -8.06 -3.56 -0.09
C LEU A 64 -7.93 -4.16 -1.50
N LEU A 65 -6.71 -4.30 -2.01
CA LEU A 65 -6.45 -4.96 -3.30
C LEU A 65 -6.90 -6.41 -3.30
N LEU A 66 -6.70 -7.14 -2.19
CA LEU A 66 -7.21 -8.49 -2.03
C LEU A 66 -8.74 -8.52 -2.09
N LEU A 67 -9.42 -7.58 -1.41
CA LEU A 67 -10.88 -7.48 -1.44
C LEU A 67 -11.41 -7.20 -2.85
N ILE A 68 -10.79 -6.25 -3.56
CA ILE A 68 -11.15 -5.91 -4.94
C ILE A 68 -11.07 -7.14 -5.82
N LYS A 69 -9.96 -7.85 -5.78
CA LYS A 69 -9.73 -9.07 -6.57
C LYS A 69 -10.68 -10.22 -6.18
N TRP A 70 -10.80 -10.48 -4.89
CA TRP A 70 -11.59 -11.62 -4.37
C TRP A 70 -13.08 -11.46 -4.59
N LEU A 71 -13.61 -10.25 -4.35
CA LEU A 71 -15.04 -9.98 -4.44
C LEU A 71 -15.44 -9.37 -5.79
N ASN A 72 -14.48 -9.22 -6.71
CA ASN A 72 -14.67 -8.55 -8.01
C ASN A 72 -15.40 -7.20 -7.84
N LEU A 73 -14.89 -6.39 -6.89
CA LEU A 73 -15.53 -5.11 -6.56
C LEU A 73 -15.44 -4.17 -7.76
N ASN A 74 -16.54 -3.53 -8.07
CA ASN A 74 -16.55 -2.49 -9.06
C ASN A 74 -15.88 -1.24 -8.49
N SER A 75 -14.62 -1.02 -8.88
CA SER A 75 -13.83 0.14 -8.48
C SER A 75 -14.47 1.47 -8.94
N ASP A 76 -15.26 1.44 -10.01
CA ASP A 76 -15.89 2.65 -10.56
C ASP A 76 -16.87 3.31 -9.58
N TYR A 77 -17.51 2.53 -8.71
CA TYR A 77 -18.50 3.03 -7.76
C TYR A 77 -17.89 3.69 -6.51
N VAL A 78 -16.64 3.37 -6.18
CA VAL A 78 -15.96 4.00 -5.03
C VAL A 78 -15.59 5.44 -5.34
N TYR A 79 -15.50 5.81 -6.64
CA TYR A 79 -14.93 7.07 -7.12
C TYR A 79 -15.89 8.01 -7.85
N LEU A 80 -17.11 7.57 -8.17
CA LEU A 80 -18.08 8.48 -8.79
C LEU A 80 -18.70 9.39 -7.74
N ASN A 81 -18.13 10.56 -7.57
CA ASN A 81 -18.82 11.85 -7.55
C ASN A 81 -17.89 12.99 -7.18
N SER A 82 -17.42 13.66 -8.17
CA SER A 82 -17.40 15.09 -8.21
C SER A 82 -17.68 15.47 -9.66
N THR A 83 -18.76 16.23 -9.82
CA THR A 83 -19.33 16.77 -11.05
C THR A 83 -20.28 15.85 -11.81
N GLU A 84 -21.55 16.19 -11.69
CA GLU A 84 -22.60 15.90 -12.63
C GLU A 84 -22.14 16.34 -14.03
N VAL A 85 -22.05 15.38 -14.91
CA VAL A 85 -22.30 15.62 -16.34
C VAL A 85 -23.04 14.37 -16.82
N ASP A 86 -24.29 14.60 -17.20
CA ASP A 86 -25.08 13.70 -18.01
C ASP A 86 -24.33 13.39 -19.31
N GLU A 87 -23.71 12.23 -19.40
CA GLU A 87 -23.30 11.65 -20.66
C GLU A 87 -23.78 10.21 -20.77
N GLU A 88 -24.80 10.09 -21.60
CA GLU A 88 -25.41 8.95 -22.25
C GLU A 88 -24.64 7.62 -22.25
N LYS A 89 -25.35 6.61 -21.73
CA LYS A 89 -25.62 5.25 -22.27
C LYS A 89 -24.66 4.67 -23.33
N SER A 90 -23.34 4.77 -23.10
CA SER A 90 -22.39 3.88 -23.78
C SER A 90 -21.50 3.22 -22.73
N PRO A 91 -21.22 1.90 -22.83
CA PRO A 91 -20.29 1.25 -21.90
C PRO A 91 -18.94 1.95 -21.97
N PRO A 92 -18.35 2.34 -20.81
CA PRO A 92 -17.10 3.09 -20.80
C PRO A 92 -16.03 2.33 -21.58
N ASN A 93 -15.37 3.04 -22.50
CA ASN A 93 -14.26 2.51 -23.29
C ASN A 93 -13.23 1.86 -22.34
N LYS A 94 -12.69 0.70 -22.73
CA LYS A 94 -11.67 -0.06 -21.98
C LYS A 94 -10.56 0.85 -21.41
N ILE A 95 -10.15 1.87 -22.15
CA ILE A 95 -9.13 2.86 -21.71
C ILE A 95 -9.63 3.71 -20.54
N GLN A 96 -10.88 4.14 -20.55
CA GLN A 96 -11.46 4.92 -19.43
C GLN A 96 -11.59 4.06 -18.18
N ARG A 97 -11.96 2.78 -18.31
CA ARG A 97 -12.00 1.83 -17.19
C ARG A 97 -10.60 1.62 -16.59
N LEU A 98 -9.58 1.44 -17.43
CA LEU A 98 -8.20 1.26 -16.98
C LEU A 98 -7.68 2.51 -16.25
N ARG A 99 -7.92 3.70 -16.77
CA ARG A 99 -7.54 4.98 -16.11
C ARG A 99 -8.22 5.14 -14.74
N LYS A 100 -9.48 4.76 -14.62
CA LYS A 100 -10.20 4.81 -13.35
C LYS A 100 -9.64 3.81 -12.33
N ILE A 101 -9.30 2.59 -12.77
CA ILE A 101 -8.66 1.57 -11.91
C ILE A 101 -7.29 2.05 -11.45
N GLU A 102 -6.50 2.64 -12.33
CA GLU A 102 -5.19 3.20 -12.00
C GLU A 102 -5.30 4.34 -10.98
N ALA A 103 -6.21 5.29 -11.20
CA ALA A 103 -6.48 6.38 -10.28
C ALA A 103 -6.88 5.85 -8.90
N PHE A 104 -7.77 4.85 -8.87
CA PHE A 104 -8.17 4.18 -7.63
C PHE A 104 -7.01 3.55 -6.89
N ALA A 105 -6.20 2.76 -7.57
CA ALA A 105 -5.05 2.11 -6.96
C ALA A 105 -4.07 3.14 -6.37
N ARG A 106 -3.84 4.23 -7.08
CA ARG A 106 -3.00 5.34 -6.63
C ARG A 106 -3.57 6.02 -5.39
N ASP A 107 -4.86 6.33 -5.38
CA ASP A 107 -5.52 6.97 -4.23
C ASP A 107 -5.53 6.05 -3.01
N ALA A 108 -5.76 4.75 -3.21
CA ALA A 108 -5.69 3.76 -2.14
C ALA A 108 -4.28 3.69 -1.51
N LEU A 109 -3.22 3.76 -2.33
CA LEU A 109 -1.85 3.83 -1.86
C LEU A 109 -1.57 5.15 -1.13
N ASN A 110 -2.10 6.27 -1.60
CA ASN A 110 -1.94 7.58 -0.98
C ASN A 110 -2.67 7.69 0.36
N PHE A 111 -3.69 6.87 0.58
CA PHE A 111 -4.41 6.82 1.85
C PHE A 111 -3.63 6.09 2.96
N ALA A 112 -2.64 5.29 2.60
CA ALA A 112 -1.80 4.60 3.57
C ALA A 112 -0.89 5.60 4.31
N SER A 113 -0.83 5.50 5.65
CA SER A 113 0.10 6.28 6.47
C SER A 113 1.55 5.79 6.35
N ALA A 114 1.74 4.53 5.98
CA ALA A 114 3.05 3.97 5.68
C ALA A 114 3.61 4.60 4.39
N ARG A 115 4.92 4.86 4.38
CA ARG A 115 5.64 5.27 3.17
C ARG A 115 5.79 4.06 2.28
N ILE A 116 5.23 4.09 1.06
CA ILE A 116 5.24 2.96 0.14
C ILE A 116 5.95 3.36 -1.14
N ALA A 117 6.87 2.50 -1.60
CA ALA A 117 7.46 2.56 -2.93
C ALA A 117 7.32 1.21 -3.63
N ILE A 118 7.08 1.25 -4.93
CA ILE A 118 7.10 0.09 -5.83
C ILE A 118 8.27 0.27 -6.79
N MET A 119 9.01 -0.80 -7.01
CA MET A 119 10.21 -0.83 -7.85
C MET A 119 10.11 -1.93 -8.89
N ASP A 120 10.78 -1.70 -10.01
CA ASP A 120 11.00 -2.73 -11.02
C ASP A 120 12.09 -3.74 -10.60
N LYS A 121 12.34 -4.72 -11.45
CA LYS A 121 13.39 -5.74 -11.27
C LYS A 121 14.83 -5.21 -11.22
N HIS A 122 15.05 -3.94 -11.56
CA HIS A 122 16.35 -3.27 -11.52
C HIS A 122 16.52 -2.37 -10.28
N GLY A 123 15.48 -2.29 -9.44
CA GLY A 123 15.45 -1.42 -8.27
C GLY A 123 15.10 0.02 -8.60
N THR A 124 14.61 0.31 -9.82
CA THR A 124 14.13 1.62 -10.20
C THR A 124 12.72 1.83 -9.64
N ILE A 125 12.51 2.92 -8.93
CA ILE A 125 11.22 3.28 -8.36
C ILE A 125 10.26 3.65 -9.49
N ILE A 126 9.17 2.90 -9.61
CA ILE A 126 8.11 3.14 -10.61
C ILE A 126 6.89 3.87 -10.03
N LEU A 127 6.69 3.77 -8.70
CA LEU A 127 5.60 4.45 -8.03
C LEU A 127 5.95 4.68 -6.56
N VAL A 128 5.57 5.85 -6.04
CA VAL A 128 5.56 6.11 -4.60
C VAL A 128 4.21 6.70 -4.17
N ASN A 129 3.83 6.47 -2.91
CA ASN A 129 2.65 7.12 -2.34
C ASN A 129 2.97 8.51 -1.78
N GLU A 130 1.93 9.27 -1.40
CA GLU A 130 2.07 10.62 -0.88
C GLU A 130 2.89 10.68 0.42
N ALA A 131 2.74 9.69 1.32
CA ALA A 131 3.52 9.61 2.55
C ALA A 131 5.03 9.45 2.29
N TRP A 132 5.40 8.69 1.27
CA TRP A 132 6.78 8.56 0.81
C TRP A 132 7.29 9.89 0.24
N ARG A 133 6.53 10.50 -0.66
CA ARG A 133 6.86 11.77 -1.31
C ARG A 133 7.06 12.89 -0.30
N ALA A 134 6.16 12.98 0.68
CA ALA A 134 6.27 13.95 1.76
C ALA A 134 7.53 13.73 2.63
N ALA A 135 7.93 12.48 2.86
CA ALA A 135 9.15 12.16 3.59
C ALA A 135 10.41 12.51 2.77
N ALA A 136 10.44 12.15 1.50
CA ALA A 136 11.54 12.47 0.60
C ALA A 136 11.80 13.98 0.50
N ASN A 137 10.74 14.79 0.50
CA ASN A 137 10.83 16.25 0.44
C ASN A 137 11.28 16.89 1.76
N ARG A 138 11.09 16.23 2.91
CA ARG A 138 11.50 16.74 4.23
C ARG A 138 12.95 16.44 4.57
N THR A 139 13.52 15.42 3.98
CA THR A 139 14.90 15.05 4.20
C THR A 139 15.76 15.90 3.26
N PRO A 140 16.65 16.79 3.77
CA PRO A 140 17.59 17.50 2.93
C PRO A 140 18.34 16.44 2.09
N PRO A 141 18.57 16.67 0.80
CA PRO A 141 19.31 15.72 -0.01
C PRO A 141 20.69 15.54 0.64
N LEU A 142 20.93 14.34 1.17
CA LEU A 142 22.23 13.95 1.76
C LEU A 142 23.39 14.07 0.74
N HIS A 143 23.04 14.15 -0.51
CA HIS A 143 23.86 14.57 -1.65
C HIS A 143 22.91 15.19 -2.67
N LYS A 144 23.36 16.08 -3.54
CA LYS A 144 22.65 16.78 -4.63
C LYS A 144 21.93 15.82 -5.63
N THR A 145 21.35 14.75 -5.15
CA THR A 145 20.65 13.73 -5.92
C THR A 145 19.16 13.93 -5.77
N THR A 146 18.48 13.84 -6.89
CA THR A 146 17.04 13.77 -7.09
C THR A 146 16.32 13.13 -5.89
N ALA A 147 15.24 13.75 -5.43
CA ALA A 147 14.38 13.15 -4.41
C ALA A 147 14.16 11.67 -4.74
N LEU A 148 14.20 10.80 -3.73
CA LEU A 148 14.06 9.35 -3.87
C LEU A 148 12.61 9.00 -4.26
N CYS A 149 12.23 9.38 -5.47
CA CYS A 149 10.90 9.21 -6.06
C CYS A 149 11.02 8.46 -7.40
N GLU A 150 9.96 8.48 -8.19
CA GLU A 150 9.89 7.77 -9.46
C GLU A 150 11.08 8.12 -10.38
N GLY A 151 11.64 7.09 -10.99
CA GLY A 151 12.83 7.17 -11.83
C GLY A 151 14.17 7.07 -11.09
N ALA A 152 14.21 7.21 -9.76
CA ALA A 152 15.42 7.00 -8.97
C ALA A 152 15.69 5.49 -8.79
N ASN A 153 16.97 5.10 -8.80
CA ASN A 153 17.34 3.73 -8.44
C ASN A 153 17.58 3.63 -6.94
N TYR A 154 16.73 2.85 -6.27
CA TYR A 154 16.75 2.68 -4.82
C TYR A 154 18.03 2.01 -4.32
N LEU A 155 18.52 1.00 -5.05
CA LEU A 155 19.75 0.29 -4.71
C LEU A 155 20.99 1.20 -4.79
N GLU A 156 21.06 2.03 -5.83
CA GLU A 156 22.16 2.99 -5.94
C GLU A 156 22.20 3.99 -4.79
N VAL A 157 21.04 4.39 -4.30
CA VAL A 157 20.97 5.31 -3.15
C VAL A 157 21.41 4.60 -1.88
N LEU A 158 20.95 3.36 -1.63
CA LEU A 158 21.36 2.57 -0.47
C LEU A 158 22.87 2.30 -0.45
N ASP A 159 23.45 2.00 -1.61
CA ASP A 159 24.90 1.74 -1.74
C ASP A 159 25.76 2.97 -1.45
N LYS A 160 25.21 4.18 -1.64
CA LYS A 160 25.89 5.46 -1.42
C LYS A 160 25.76 5.98 0.03
N VAL A 161 24.94 5.35 0.89
CA VAL A 161 24.75 5.76 2.28
C VAL A 161 26.05 5.64 3.07
N LYS A 162 26.40 6.69 3.83
CA LYS A 162 27.60 6.78 4.66
C LYS A 162 27.21 7.04 6.13
N GLY A 163 28.17 6.88 7.03
CA GLY A 163 27.97 7.17 8.45
C GLY A 163 27.22 6.06 9.20
N LEU A 164 26.48 6.46 10.24
CA LEU A 164 25.82 5.55 11.17
C LEU A 164 24.74 4.66 10.52
N GLU A 165 24.13 5.13 9.46
CA GLU A 165 23.05 4.41 8.74
C GLU A 165 23.59 3.40 7.71
N LYS A 166 24.91 3.33 7.48
CA LYS A 166 25.52 2.52 6.42
C LYS A 166 25.22 1.05 6.53
N GLU A 167 25.29 0.49 7.73
CA GLU A 167 25.05 -0.96 7.92
C GLU A 167 23.57 -1.32 7.71
N ASN A 168 22.64 -0.51 8.16
CA ASN A 168 21.22 -0.68 7.89
C ASN A 168 20.92 -0.59 6.39
N ALA A 169 21.51 0.39 5.70
CA ALA A 169 21.34 0.55 4.25
C ALA A 169 21.91 -0.64 3.47
N LYS A 170 23.05 -1.18 3.88
CA LYS A 170 23.63 -2.39 3.26
C LYS A 170 22.75 -3.62 3.47
N ALA A 171 22.25 -3.83 4.69
CA ALA A 171 21.34 -4.93 4.98
C ALA A 171 20.09 -4.84 4.10
N MET A 172 19.47 -3.65 4.03
CA MET A 172 18.31 -3.40 3.16
C MET A 172 18.62 -3.65 1.69
N ALA A 173 19.76 -3.18 1.19
CA ALA A 173 20.18 -3.43 -0.19
C ALA A 173 20.39 -4.92 -0.48
N SER A 174 20.91 -5.68 0.50
CA SER A 174 21.05 -7.13 0.40
C SER A 174 19.69 -7.82 0.30
N ASP A 175 18.73 -7.45 1.16
CA ASP A 175 17.38 -8.01 1.17
C ASP A 175 16.62 -7.69 -0.14
N VAL A 176 16.74 -6.46 -0.65
CA VAL A 176 16.18 -6.08 -1.95
C VAL A 176 16.76 -6.95 -3.07
N ARG A 177 18.08 -7.12 -3.11
CA ARG A 177 18.73 -7.98 -4.12
C ARG A 177 18.33 -9.45 -3.99
N GLU A 178 18.13 -9.93 -2.76
CA GLU A 178 17.67 -11.31 -2.52
C GLU A 178 16.24 -11.51 -3.04
N LEU A 179 15.34 -10.55 -2.80
CA LEU A 179 13.96 -10.60 -3.30
C LEU A 179 13.89 -10.55 -4.82
N LEU A 180 14.80 -9.80 -5.46
CA LEU A 180 14.88 -9.76 -6.93
C LEU A 180 15.34 -11.10 -7.53
N ARG A 181 16.23 -11.83 -6.84
CA ARG A 181 16.69 -13.16 -7.29
C ARG A 181 15.70 -14.26 -6.95
N ASN A 182 15.04 -14.16 -5.80
CA ASN A 182 14.17 -15.19 -5.23
C ASN A 182 12.80 -14.61 -4.87
N PRO A 183 11.92 -14.37 -5.87
CA PRO A 183 10.59 -13.84 -5.65
C PRO A 183 9.75 -14.72 -4.71
N GLY A 184 8.86 -14.10 -3.94
CA GLY A 184 7.95 -14.79 -3.03
C GLY A 184 8.40 -14.82 -1.57
N LYS A 185 9.64 -14.40 -1.27
CA LYS A 185 10.07 -14.14 0.12
C LYS A 185 9.50 -12.81 0.61
N LYS A 186 9.55 -12.63 1.93
CA LYS A 186 9.21 -11.39 2.61
C LYS A 186 10.27 -11.11 3.66
N PHE A 187 10.76 -9.88 3.71
CA PHE A 187 11.63 -9.41 4.76
C PHE A 187 10.91 -8.36 5.60
N VAL A 188 11.10 -8.46 6.90
CA VAL A 188 10.55 -7.53 7.89
C VAL A 188 11.65 -7.22 8.89
N PHE A 189 11.95 -5.94 9.07
CA PHE A 189 12.95 -5.52 10.06
C PHE A 189 12.62 -4.15 10.63
N LYS A 190 13.12 -3.90 11.82
CA LYS A 190 12.98 -2.64 12.53
C LYS A 190 14.30 -1.89 12.52
N TYR A 191 14.24 -0.60 12.31
CA TYR A 191 15.44 0.23 12.33
C TYR A 191 15.17 1.61 12.93
N PRO A 192 16.17 2.21 13.60
CA PRO A 192 16.11 3.60 14.03
C PRO A 192 16.44 4.52 12.84
N CYS A 193 15.75 5.65 12.76
CA CYS A 193 16.07 6.72 11.83
C CYS A 193 15.80 8.05 12.54
N HIS A 194 16.80 8.53 13.27
CA HIS A 194 16.65 9.67 14.17
C HIS A 194 16.92 10.98 13.46
N ALA A 195 16.01 11.95 13.64
CA ALA A 195 16.27 13.34 13.30
C ALA A 195 16.98 14.03 14.48
N PRO A 196 17.70 15.15 14.28
CA PRO A 196 18.44 15.83 15.35
C PRO A 196 17.61 16.16 16.59
N ALA A 197 16.33 16.46 16.41
CA ALA A 197 15.42 16.88 17.49
C ALA A 197 14.42 15.79 17.94
N LYS A 198 14.37 14.64 17.23
CA LYS A 198 13.34 13.62 17.50
C LYS A 198 13.84 12.21 17.18
N LYS A 199 13.61 11.29 18.08
CA LYS A 199 13.84 9.87 17.85
C LYS A 199 12.68 9.28 17.06
N HIS A 200 13.00 8.52 16.01
CA HIS A 200 12.04 7.80 15.18
C HIS A 200 12.47 6.36 15.03
N TRP A 201 11.50 5.49 15.03
CA TRP A 201 11.68 4.05 14.76
C TRP A 201 10.75 3.63 13.64
N PHE A 202 11.23 2.77 12.79
CA PHE A 202 10.49 2.28 11.64
C PHE A 202 10.46 0.78 11.58
N LEU A 203 9.33 0.25 11.13
CA LEU A 203 9.17 -1.10 10.64
C LEU A 203 9.22 -1.04 9.11
N ALA A 204 10.19 -1.71 8.52
CA ALA A 204 10.24 -1.91 7.08
C ALA A 204 9.73 -3.30 6.71
N GLU A 205 8.88 -3.36 5.69
CA GLU A 205 8.44 -4.60 5.08
C GLU A 205 8.77 -4.56 3.59
N LEU A 206 9.43 -5.62 3.12
CA LEU A 206 9.78 -5.81 1.71
C LEU A 206 9.15 -7.09 1.22
N SER A 207 8.50 -7.04 0.07
CA SER A 207 7.96 -8.21 -0.61
C SER A 207 8.03 -8.04 -2.12
N SER A 208 7.95 -9.15 -2.85
CA SER A 208 7.89 -9.15 -4.29
C SER A 208 6.54 -9.64 -4.79
N PHE A 209 6.15 -9.17 -5.96
CA PHE A 209 5.00 -9.66 -6.70
C PHE A 209 5.32 -9.66 -8.20
N ASN A 210 4.56 -10.41 -8.96
CA ASN A 210 4.73 -10.45 -10.41
C ASN A 210 3.66 -9.62 -11.11
N GLU A 211 4.09 -8.75 -12.00
CA GLU A 211 3.25 -8.05 -12.96
C GLU A 211 3.48 -8.66 -14.34
N GLY A 212 2.60 -9.58 -14.73
CA GLY A 212 2.80 -10.39 -15.93
C GLY A 212 4.04 -11.27 -15.82
N LYS A 213 5.08 -10.98 -16.60
CA LYS A 213 6.37 -11.70 -16.59
C LYS A 213 7.46 -10.96 -15.81
N GLU A 214 7.17 -9.78 -15.33
CA GLU A 214 8.13 -8.92 -14.62
C GLU A 214 7.96 -9.08 -13.11
N THR A 215 9.07 -9.14 -12.38
CA THR A 215 9.07 -9.11 -10.92
C THR A 215 9.15 -7.66 -10.46
N CYS A 216 8.20 -7.26 -9.64
CA CYS A 216 8.18 -5.98 -8.96
C CYS A 216 8.40 -6.17 -7.46
N LEU A 217 8.98 -5.18 -6.83
CA LEU A 217 9.14 -5.12 -5.38
C LEU A 217 8.24 -4.03 -4.80
N ILE A 218 7.71 -4.30 -3.63
CA ILE A 218 7.07 -3.28 -2.80
C ILE A 218 7.83 -3.18 -1.49
N ILE A 219 8.16 -1.95 -1.12
CA ILE A 219 8.72 -1.63 0.19
C ILE A 219 7.79 -0.68 0.91
N SER A 220 7.54 -0.94 2.19
CA SER A 220 6.81 -0.03 3.06
C SER A 220 7.63 0.29 4.31
N HIS A 221 7.60 1.54 4.75
CA HIS A 221 8.17 1.99 6.01
C HIS A 221 7.06 2.61 6.86
N GLN A 222 6.78 1.98 7.97
CA GLN A 222 5.81 2.46 8.94
C GLN A 222 6.53 3.00 10.17
N GLU A 223 6.22 4.23 10.57
CA GLU A 223 6.72 4.75 11.85
C GLU A 223 6.03 3.99 12.99
N ILE A 224 6.82 3.52 13.95
CA ILE A 224 6.37 2.75 15.11
C ILE A 224 6.81 3.43 16.40
N SER A 225 6.16 3.10 17.52
CA SER A 225 6.59 3.58 18.83
C SER A 225 7.89 2.89 19.28
N GLU A 226 8.59 3.50 20.23
CA GLU A 226 9.78 2.89 20.86
C GLU A 226 9.44 1.54 21.50
N LEU A 227 8.28 1.43 22.14
CA LEU A 227 7.82 0.18 22.73
C LEU A 227 7.65 -0.92 21.67
N GLN A 228 7.05 -0.59 20.53
CA GLN A 228 6.91 -1.54 19.41
C GLN A 228 8.27 -1.91 18.80
N PHE A 229 9.23 -0.99 18.80
CA PHE A 229 10.59 -1.28 18.36
C PHE A 229 11.30 -2.29 19.27
N LEU A 230 11.15 -2.18 20.58
CA LEU A 230 11.79 -3.04 21.58
C LEU A 230 11.14 -4.45 21.69
N THR A 231 9.88 -4.61 21.27
CA THR A 231 9.23 -5.93 21.21
C THR A 231 9.79 -6.76 20.05
N LYS A 232 9.98 -8.07 20.26
CA LYS A 232 10.41 -9.00 19.18
C LYS A 232 9.34 -9.05 18.07
N ILE A 233 9.79 -9.15 16.82
CA ILE A 233 8.94 -9.43 15.66
C ILE A 233 8.53 -10.88 15.68
#